data_7c95dabce8f98695b297ed20d2890504
#
_entry.id   7c95dabce8f98695b297ed20d2890504
#
_cell.length_a   1.000
_cell.length_b   1.000
_cell.length_c   1.000
_cell.angle_alpha   90.00
_cell.angle_beta   90.00
_cell.angle_gamma   90.00
#
_symmetry.space_group_name_H-M   'P 1'
#
loop_
_entity.id
_entity.type
_entity.pdbx_description
1 polymer ?
#
loop_
_entity_poly.entity_id
_entity_poly.type
_entity_poly.pdbx_seq_one_letter_code
_entity_poly.pdbx_strand_id
1 'polypeptide(L)'
;MSENRSGDNGNVIEVDDLVRVYKSSQGFFHKQKKETLAVDHISFAVKKGELFGILGPNGAGKTTTIKMLTTLLIPTSGSAKVLGFDVSKHPYEVRKRIGLIIGGERGLYYRISGRQNLRYFADLYGVPRQEREKRIEGVLRRVDLLDRCDDRVEDYSRGMKQRLHIAKGLINDPEVIFMDEPTIGLDPQASRDTRNLIKELLASGKTILMTTHYMFEADELCDRLAVINKGKIVAMDTPRGLKSLMKDMCVVEVEGFGLTDKDVEALKAIPGVRTVTATMNEAKQVLRVQVADAGEMLAPIAGRLSSSNVIDIKVKEPTLEDAYLWLVEKND
;
A
#
# COMPACT_ATOMS: atom_id res chain seq x y z
N MET A 1 31.15 20.12 -17.81
CA MET A 1 30.26 19.43 -18.76
C MET A 1 28.87 19.50 -18.17
N SER A 2 28.03 20.35 -18.74
CA SER A 2 26.67 20.61 -18.33
C SER A 2 25.77 19.49 -18.87
N GLU A 3 25.42 18.55 -18.01
CA GLU A 3 24.38 17.56 -18.36
C GLU A 3 23.01 18.21 -18.34
N ASN A 4 22.34 18.09 -19.47
CA ASN A 4 20.99 18.54 -19.77
C ASN A 4 20.00 18.20 -18.65
N ARG A 5 19.52 19.21 -17.94
CA ARG A 5 18.28 19.13 -17.20
C ARG A 5 17.11 19.18 -18.21
N SER A 6 16.84 18.02 -18.79
CA SER A 6 15.61 17.83 -19.60
C SER A 6 14.42 17.85 -18.66
N GLY A 7 13.53 18.84 -18.84
CA GLY A 7 12.15 18.86 -18.39
C GLY A 7 11.91 18.46 -16.94
N ASP A 8 12.02 19.42 -16.02
CA ASP A 8 11.56 19.24 -14.64
C ASP A 8 10.00 19.19 -14.62
N ASN A 9 9.44 18.01 -14.87
CA ASN A 9 8.01 17.74 -14.76
C ASN A 9 7.56 17.64 -13.28
N GLY A 10 8.40 17.99 -12.32
CA GLY A 10 8.10 17.86 -10.89
C GLY A 10 8.04 16.41 -10.40
N ASN A 11 8.40 15.43 -11.24
CA ASN A 11 8.42 14.02 -10.88
C ASN A 11 9.72 13.68 -10.12
N VAL A 12 9.58 13.01 -8.99
CA VAL A 12 10.72 12.52 -8.19
C VAL A 12 10.91 11.01 -8.29
N ILE A 13 9.90 10.27 -8.76
CA ILE A 13 9.99 8.87 -9.15
C ILE A 13 9.47 8.75 -10.58
N GLU A 14 10.23 8.11 -11.44
CA GLU A 14 9.85 7.81 -12.82
C GLU A 14 10.11 6.32 -13.07
N VAL A 15 9.11 5.62 -13.56
CA VAL A 15 9.15 4.19 -13.87
C VAL A 15 8.69 4.01 -15.31
N ASP A 16 9.51 3.35 -16.12
CA ASP A 16 9.26 3.15 -17.53
C ASP A 16 9.50 1.69 -17.92
N ASP A 17 8.43 1.03 -18.36
CA ASP A 17 8.40 -0.33 -18.85
C ASP A 17 9.11 -1.35 -17.92
N LEU A 18 8.93 -1.22 -16.61
CA LEU A 18 9.67 -1.96 -15.61
C LEU A 18 9.20 -3.41 -15.52
N VAL A 19 10.16 -4.34 -15.60
CA VAL A 19 9.89 -5.78 -15.58
C VAL A 19 10.76 -6.49 -14.56
N ARG A 20 10.18 -7.48 -13.87
CA ARG A 20 10.92 -8.42 -13.04
C ARG A 20 10.47 -9.85 -13.21
N VAL A 21 11.38 -10.70 -13.67
CA VAL A 21 11.23 -12.15 -13.76
C VAL A 21 12.10 -12.82 -12.69
N TYR A 22 11.50 -13.69 -11.88
CA TYR A 22 12.24 -14.58 -10.99
C TYR A 22 12.46 -15.93 -11.67
N LYS A 23 13.71 -16.40 -11.64
CA LYS A 23 14.07 -17.75 -12.16
C LYS A 23 14.37 -18.65 -10.97
N SER A 24 13.59 -19.70 -10.81
CA SER A 24 13.82 -20.73 -9.80
C SER A 24 14.00 -22.09 -10.47
N SER A 25 14.88 -22.93 -9.91
CA SER A 25 15.01 -24.32 -10.33
C SER A 25 14.48 -25.20 -9.19
N GLN A 26 13.43 -25.97 -9.44
CA GLN A 26 12.92 -26.98 -8.51
C GLN A 26 13.33 -28.40 -8.99
N GLY A 27 13.75 -29.23 -8.03
CA GLY A 27 14.08 -30.65 -8.25
C GLY A 27 15.56 -30.95 -8.12
N PHE A 28 15.89 -32.03 -7.35
CA PHE A 28 17.27 -32.50 -7.14
C PHE A 28 17.80 -33.30 -8.35
N PHE A 29 16.92 -34.02 -9.07
CA PHE A 29 17.27 -34.87 -10.21
C PHE A 29 16.71 -34.40 -11.57
N HIS A 30 15.63 -33.56 -11.58
CA HIS A 30 15.11 -32.96 -12.82
C HIS A 30 14.91 -31.45 -12.54
N LYS A 31 15.89 -30.65 -12.96
CA LYS A 31 15.81 -29.17 -12.85
C LYS A 31 14.77 -28.61 -13.82
N GLN A 32 13.52 -28.54 -13.40
CA GLN A 32 12.55 -27.71 -14.12
C GLN A 32 12.82 -26.25 -13.78
N LYS A 33 13.17 -25.46 -14.78
CA LYS A 33 13.27 -24.00 -14.65
C LYS A 33 11.86 -23.44 -14.59
N LYS A 34 11.47 -22.89 -13.45
CA LYS A 34 10.23 -22.14 -13.30
C LYS A 34 10.56 -20.65 -13.37
N GLU A 35 9.98 -19.96 -14.34
CA GLU A 35 10.03 -18.50 -14.42
C GLU A 35 8.71 -17.92 -13.86
N THR A 36 8.82 -16.91 -13.01
CA THR A 36 7.67 -16.19 -12.45
C THR A 36 7.82 -14.73 -12.79
N LEU A 37 6.92 -14.21 -13.61
CA LEU A 37 6.83 -12.80 -13.96
C LEU A 37 6.13 -12.09 -12.79
N ALA A 38 6.90 -11.37 -11.99
CA ALA A 38 6.40 -10.73 -10.77
C ALA A 38 6.00 -9.27 -11.00
N VAL A 39 6.63 -8.61 -11.97
CA VAL A 39 6.29 -7.26 -12.42
C VAL A 39 6.35 -7.28 -13.95
N ASP A 40 5.28 -6.85 -14.57
CA ASP A 40 5.01 -7.03 -16.00
C ASP A 40 4.72 -5.68 -16.66
N HIS A 41 5.77 -5.05 -17.20
CA HIS A 41 5.70 -3.84 -18.02
C HIS A 41 4.94 -2.67 -17.35
N ILE A 42 5.30 -2.33 -16.08
CA ILE A 42 4.65 -1.22 -15.38
C ILE A 42 5.33 0.11 -15.67
N SER A 43 4.53 1.16 -15.87
CA SER A 43 4.99 2.53 -16.04
C SER A 43 4.14 3.49 -15.20
N PHE A 44 4.80 4.35 -14.43
CA PHE A 44 4.15 5.40 -13.63
C PHE A 44 5.15 6.47 -13.20
N ALA A 45 4.63 7.61 -12.75
CA ALA A 45 5.43 8.68 -12.17
C ALA A 45 4.80 9.22 -10.89
N VAL A 46 5.66 9.64 -9.94
CA VAL A 46 5.25 10.23 -8.67
C VAL A 46 5.80 11.65 -8.58
N LYS A 47 4.94 12.61 -8.25
CA LYS A 47 5.30 14.02 -8.13
C LYS A 47 5.93 14.31 -6.76
N LYS A 48 6.68 15.39 -6.68
CA LYS A 48 7.22 15.88 -5.40
C LYS A 48 6.09 16.26 -4.45
N GLY A 49 6.17 15.80 -3.19
CA GLY A 49 5.16 16.06 -2.15
C GLY A 49 3.88 15.25 -2.31
N GLU A 50 3.84 14.26 -3.20
CA GLU A 50 2.70 13.37 -3.43
C GLU A 50 2.79 12.12 -2.51
N LEU A 51 1.66 11.65 -2.02
CA LEU A 51 1.50 10.30 -1.50
C LEU A 51 0.91 9.41 -2.58
N PHE A 52 1.76 8.60 -3.19
CA PHE A 52 1.37 7.66 -4.23
C PHE A 52 1.22 6.24 -3.68
N GLY A 53 0.05 5.62 -3.87
CA GLY A 53 -0.26 4.27 -3.44
C GLY A 53 -0.06 3.23 -4.53
N ILE A 54 0.45 2.05 -4.18
CA ILE A 54 0.35 0.83 -5.00
C ILE A 54 -0.57 -0.13 -4.27
N LEU A 55 -1.79 -0.31 -4.79
CA LEU A 55 -2.85 -1.13 -4.22
C LEU A 55 -2.98 -2.46 -4.96
N GLY A 56 -3.07 -3.56 -4.24
CA GLY A 56 -3.29 -4.87 -4.85
C GLY A 56 -3.18 -6.03 -3.87
N PRO A 57 -3.54 -7.26 -4.27
CA PRO A 57 -3.50 -8.43 -3.40
C PRO A 57 -2.07 -8.87 -3.11
N ASN A 58 -1.92 -9.82 -2.19
CA ASN A 58 -0.63 -10.45 -1.93
C ASN A 58 -0.14 -11.20 -3.17
N GLY A 59 1.16 -11.01 -3.49
CA GLY A 59 1.75 -11.59 -4.71
C GLY A 59 1.53 -10.78 -6.00
N ALA A 60 0.82 -9.66 -5.98
CA ALA A 60 0.59 -8.82 -7.18
C ALA A 60 1.83 -8.09 -7.71
N GLY A 61 2.97 -8.10 -6.98
CA GLY A 61 4.21 -7.42 -7.40
C GLY A 61 4.56 -6.16 -6.61
N LYS A 62 3.75 -5.73 -5.64
CA LYS A 62 3.94 -4.50 -4.84
C LYS A 62 5.33 -4.40 -4.20
N THR A 63 5.66 -5.35 -3.33
CA THR A 63 6.97 -5.42 -2.65
C THR A 63 8.13 -5.57 -3.63
N THR A 64 7.93 -6.28 -4.75
CA THR A 64 8.94 -6.42 -5.80
C THR A 64 9.23 -5.06 -6.45
N THR A 65 8.21 -4.28 -6.73
CA THR A 65 8.34 -2.92 -7.27
C THR A 65 9.10 -2.02 -6.28
N ILE A 66 8.71 -1.98 -5.00
CA ILE A 66 9.46 -1.22 -3.97
C ILE A 66 10.93 -1.65 -3.93
N LYS A 67 11.23 -2.95 -3.94
CA LYS A 67 12.61 -3.44 -3.91
C LYS A 67 13.44 -2.98 -5.11
N MET A 68 12.83 -2.88 -6.30
CA MET A 68 13.53 -2.36 -7.48
C MET A 68 13.80 -0.85 -7.35
N LEU A 69 12.80 -0.07 -6.93
CA LEU A 69 12.94 1.38 -6.76
C LEU A 69 13.92 1.76 -5.64
N THR A 70 14.00 0.95 -4.59
CA THR A 70 14.94 1.14 -3.47
C THR A 70 16.30 0.49 -3.69
N THR A 71 16.57 0.01 -4.91
CA THR A 71 17.84 -0.61 -5.31
C THR A 71 18.20 -1.93 -4.61
N LEU A 72 17.25 -2.55 -3.91
CA LEU A 72 17.42 -3.87 -3.28
C LEU A 72 17.30 -5.02 -4.28
N LEU A 73 16.76 -4.73 -5.46
CA LEU A 73 16.56 -5.70 -6.53
C LEU A 73 16.82 -5.02 -7.88
N ILE A 74 17.58 -5.67 -8.74
CA ILE A 74 17.85 -5.17 -10.09
C ILE A 74 16.67 -5.55 -10.99
N PRO A 75 16.08 -4.64 -11.77
CA PRO A 75 15.10 -4.95 -12.80
C PRO A 75 15.61 -5.97 -13.82
N THR A 76 14.71 -6.76 -14.40
CA THR A 76 15.06 -7.65 -15.53
C THR A 76 15.15 -6.85 -16.84
N SER A 77 14.24 -5.90 -17.03
CA SER A 77 14.24 -4.93 -18.13
C SER A 77 13.47 -3.67 -17.72
N GLY A 78 13.42 -2.67 -18.60
CA GLY A 78 12.87 -1.36 -18.31
C GLY A 78 13.81 -0.50 -17.48
N SER A 79 13.33 0.66 -17.04
CA SER A 79 14.12 1.60 -16.26
C SER A 79 13.31 2.25 -15.14
N ALA A 80 14.01 2.68 -14.09
CA ALA A 80 13.41 3.51 -13.06
C ALA A 80 14.42 4.54 -12.57
N LYS A 81 13.92 5.76 -12.27
CA LYS A 81 14.70 6.84 -11.66
C LYS A 81 14.05 7.31 -10.38
N VAL A 82 14.87 7.59 -9.38
CA VAL A 82 14.46 8.22 -8.12
C VAL A 82 15.32 9.46 -7.91
N LEU A 83 14.67 10.63 -7.76
CA LEU A 83 15.32 11.93 -7.66
C LEU A 83 16.33 12.18 -8.82
N GLY A 84 15.95 11.73 -10.04
CA GLY A 84 16.77 11.84 -11.24
C GLY A 84 17.88 10.79 -11.39
N PHE A 85 18.12 9.95 -10.38
CA PHE A 85 19.14 8.89 -10.40
C PHE A 85 18.56 7.55 -10.84
N ASP A 86 19.15 6.94 -11.87
CA ASP A 86 18.80 5.59 -12.31
C ASP A 86 19.11 4.57 -11.21
N VAL A 87 18.11 3.77 -10.83
CA VAL A 87 18.20 2.83 -9.69
C VAL A 87 19.23 1.72 -9.91
N SER A 88 19.54 1.38 -11.15
CA SER A 88 20.49 0.33 -11.51
C SER A 88 21.90 0.87 -11.66
N LYS A 89 22.05 2.11 -12.18
CA LYS A 89 23.36 2.72 -12.49
C LYS A 89 23.93 3.51 -11.31
N HIS A 90 23.04 4.13 -10.51
CA HIS A 90 23.43 5.03 -9.41
C HIS A 90 22.83 4.60 -8.06
N PRO A 91 22.90 3.32 -7.65
CA PRO A 91 22.20 2.82 -6.47
C PRO A 91 22.65 3.49 -5.17
N TYR A 92 23.89 3.93 -5.08
CA TYR A 92 24.41 4.63 -3.91
C TYR A 92 23.75 6.01 -3.73
N GLU A 93 23.59 6.77 -4.84
CA GLU A 93 22.97 8.09 -4.82
C GLU A 93 21.50 8.03 -4.45
N VAL A 94 20.81 6.98 -4.92
CA VAL A 94 19.41 6.70 -4.55
C VAL A 94 19.33 6.40 -3.05
N ARG A 95 20.08 5.39 -2.55
CA ARG A 95 20.01 4.95 -1.15
C ARG A 95 20.31 6.05 -0.14
N LYS A 96 21.18 6.99 -0.49
CA LYS A 96 21.53 8.13 0.36
C LYS A 96 20.36 9.11 0.60
N ARG A 97 19.40 9.18 -0.33
CA ARG A 97 18.32 10.18 -0.36
C ARG A 97 16.95 9.64 -0.06
N ILE A 98 16.83 8.31 0.07
CA ILE A 98 15.55 7.66 0.35
C ILE A 98 15.48 7.12 1.78
N GLY A 99 14.25 7.01 2.28
CA GLY A 99 13.91 6.22 3.45
C GLY A 99 13.17 4.96 3.03
N LEU A 100 13.48 3.83 3.66
CA LEU A 100 12.77 2.57 3.43
C LEU A 100 12.21 2.04 4.74
N ILE A 101 10.89 1.90 4.77
CA ILE A 101 10.12 1.37 5.88
C ILE A 101 9.40 0.12 5.37
N ILE A 102 9.73 -1.02 5.95
CA ILE A 102 9.10 -2.30 5.61
C ILE A 102 8.25 -2.71 6.80
N GLY A 103 7.00 -3.05 6.58
CA GLY A 103 6.11 -3.60 7.61
C GLY A 103 6.63 -4.93 8.15
N GLY A 104 6.31 -5.21 9.41
CA GLY A 104 6.73 -6.43 10.09
C GLY A 104 7.98 -6.27 10.96
N GLU A 105 8.43 -7.37 11.55
CA GLU A 105 9.43 -7.33 12.63
C GLU A 105 10.90 -7.36 12.17
N ARG A 106 11.20 -7.38 10.86
CA ARG A 106 12.56 -7.56 10.34
C ARG A 106 13.32 -6.25 10.22
N GLY A 107 14.64 -6.27 10.58
CA GLY A 107 15.55 -5.15 10.34
C GLY A 107 15.75 -4.21 11.52
N LEU A 108 15.41 -4.65 12.74
CA LEU A 108 15.81 -4.04 14.00
C LEU A 108 16.65 -5.03 14.81
N TYR A 109 17.53 -4.51 15.65
CA TYR A 109 18.34 -5.29 16.58
C TYR A 109 17.65 -5.34 17.93
N TYR A 110 17.03 -6.46 18.26
CA TYR A 110 16.14 -6.59 19.43
C TYR A 110 16.85 -6.51 20.77
N ARG A 111 18.14 -6.95 20.84
CA ARG A 111 18.93 -6.99 22.08
C ARG A 111 19.52 -5.66 22.52
N ILE A 112 19.41 -4.62 21.70
CA ILE A 112 19.88 -3.28 22.02
C ILE A 112 18.70 -2.30 22.07
N SER A 113 18.92 -1.11 22.63
CA SER A 113 17.86 -0.12 22.81
C SER A 113 17.43 0.52 21.48
N GLY A 114 16.26 1.21 21.48
CA GLY A 114 15.79 1.98 20.34
C GLY A 114 16.81 3.05 19.90
N ARG A 115 17.38 3.79 20.85
CA ARG A 115 18.43 4.79 20.62
C ARG A 115 19.68 4.16 19.99
N GLN A 116 20.11 3.00 20.49
CA GLN A 116 21.27 2.29 19.95
C GLN A 116 21.02 1.78 18.53
N ASN A 117 19.81 1.29 18.24
CA ASN A 117 19.40 0.97 16.87
C ASN A 117 19.55 2.18 15.95
N LEU A 118 18.99 3.33 16.33
CA LEU A 118 19.06 4.53 15.49
C LEU A 118 20.49 5.04 15.32
N ARG A 119 21.33 4.93 16.36
CA ARG A 119 22.76 5.28 16.27
C ARG A 119 23.48 4.41 15.25
N TYR A 120 23.24 3.09 15.27
CA TYR A 120 23.79 2.17 14.28
C TYR A 120 23.38 2.54 12.85
N PHE A 121 22.09 2.80 12.62
CA PHE A 121 21.61 3.20 11.29
C PHE A 121 22.09 4.59 10.88
N ALA A 122 22.21 5.53 11.80
CA ALA A 122 22.81 6.85 11.53
C ALA A 122 24.26 6.72 11.05
N ASP A 123 25.04 5.82 11.66
CA ASP A 123 26.40 5.50 11.20
C ASP A 123 26.38 4.88 9.80
N LEU A 124 25.51 3.92 9.56
CA LEU A 124 25.39 3.22 8.28
C LEU A 124 24.99 4.16 7.13
N TYR A 125 24.12 5.14 7.41
CA TYR A 125 23.69 6.15 6.42
C TYR A 125 24.64 7.35 6.33
N GLY A 126 25.74 7.35 7.11
CA GLY A 126 26.75 8.40 7.06
C GLY A 126 26.29 9.74 7.64
N VAL A 127 25.38 9.74 8.61
CA VAL A 127 24.96 10.94 9.33
C VAL A 127 26.17 11.53 10.07
N PRO A 128 26.50 12.83 9.87
CA PRO A 128 27.65 13.46 10.51
C PRO A 128 27.60 13.29 12.04
N ARG A 129 28.74 12.94 12.65
CA ARG A 129 28.81 12.67 14.10
C ARG A 129 28.28 13.81 14.95
N GLN A 130 28.52 15.06 14.53
CA GLN A 130 28.09 16.27 15.24
C GLN A 130 26.56 16.45 15.26
N GLU A 131 25.85 15.94 14.23
CA GLU A 131 24.40 16.08 14.09
C GLU A 131 23.65 14.85 14.61
N ARG A 132 24.35 13.74 14.81
CA ARG A 132 23.75 12.41 15.02
C ARG A 132 22.77 12.38 16.20
N GLU A 133 23.21 12.78 17.39
CA GLU A 133 22.37 12.70 18.59
C GLU A 133 21.15 13.62 18.48
N LYS A 134 21.34 14.85 17.95
CA LYS A 134 20.22 15.76 17.69
C LYS A 134 19.19 15.15 16.72
N ARG A 135 19.67 14.46 15.69
CA ARG A 135 18.83 13.82 14.68
C ARG A 135 18.10 12.60 15.25
N ILE A 136 18.80 11.76 16.03
CA ILE A 136 18.20 10.63 16.74
C ILE A 136 17.09 11.10 17.67
N GLU A 137 17.36 12.12 18.51
CA GLU A 137 16.35 12.66 19.39
C GLU A 137 15.15 13.26 18.63
N GLY A 138 15.40 13.96 17.53
CA GLY A 138 14.37 14.53 16.67
C GLY A 138 13.44 13.46 16.08
N VAL A 139 13.99 12.36 15.55
CA VAL A 139 13.17 11.27 15.00
C VAL A 139 12.46 10.48 16.08
N LEU A 140 13.08 10.23 17.25
CA LEU A 140 12.43 9.57 18.39
C LEU A 140 11.24 10.36 18.91
N ARG A 141 11.38 11.67 19.01
CA ARG A 141 10.29 12.59 19.40
C ARG A 141 9.14 12.53 18.38
N ARG A 142 9.47 12.57 17.08
CA ARG A 142 8.48 12.54 16.01
C ARG A 142 7.64 11.25 16.00
N VAL A 143 8.22 10.11 16.38
CA VAL A 143 7.52 8.83 16.44
C VAL A 143 7.01 8.48 17.84
N ASP A 144 7.06 9.42 18.79
CA ASP A 144 6.60 9.23 20.17
C ASP A 144 7.25 8.01 20.86
N LEU A 145 8.60 7.94 20.77
CA LEU A 145 9.40 6.90 21.41
C LEU A 145 10.52 7.46 22.30
N LEU A 146 10.53 8.78 22.55
CA LEU A 146 11.62 9.40 23.28
C LEU A 146 11.75 8.86 24.72
N ASP A 147 10.63 8.69 25.43
CA ASP A 147 10.60 8.24 26.83
C ASP A 147 10.94 6.75 26.99
N ARG A 148 10.89 5.99 25.90
CA ARG A 148 11.16 4.56 25.88
C ARG A 148 12.41 4.20 25.04
N CYS A 149 13.15 5.20 24.58
CA CYS A 149 14.24 5.02 23.62
C CYS A 149 15.42 4.22 24.17
N ASP A 150 15.61 4.18 25.48
CA ASP A 150 16.71 3.47 26.14
C ASP A 150 16.32 2.05 26.58
N ASP A 151 15.03 1.66 26.44
CA ASP A 151 14.58 0.29 26.64
C ASP A 151 15.02 -0.60 25.47
N ARG A 152 15.20 -1.91 25.72
CA ARG A 152 15.51 -2.87 24.66
C ARG A 152 14.33 -3.04 23.71
N VAL A 153 14.63 -3.20 22.41
CA VAL A 153 13.60 -3.37 21.39
C VAL A 153 12.81 -4.68 21.55
N GLU A 154 13.38 -5.70 22.19
CA GLU A 154 12.64 -6.92 22.53
C GLU A 154 11.42 -6.66 23.40
N ASP A 155 11.47 -5.65 24.28
CA ASP A 155 10.41 -5.24 25.20
C ASP A 155 9.38 -4.29 24.56
N TYR A 156 9.57 -3.91 23.30
CA TYR A 156 8.65 -3.03 22.56
C TYR A 156 7.40 -3.80 22.10
N SER A 157 6.24 -3.14 22.19
CA SER A 157 5.03 -3.60 21.52
C SER A 157 5.23 -3.60 19.99
N ARG A 158 4.34 -4.26 19.24
CA ARG A 158 4.36 -4.23 17.77
C ARG A 158 4.27 -2.80 17.23
N GLY A 159 3.39 -1.98 17.79
CA GLY A 159 3.26 -0.58 17.43
C GLY A 159 4.54 0.23 17.69
N MET A 160 5.19 0.02 18.85
CA MET A 160 6.49 0.65 19.15
C MET A 160 7.59 0.21 18.18
N LYS A 161 7.65 -1.08 17.84
CA LYS A 161 8.59 -1.59 16.83
C LYS A 161 8.36 -0.95 15.47
N GLN A 162 7.10 -0.79 15.05
CA GLN A 162 6.77 -0.11 13.79
C GLN A 162 7.16 1.37 13.82
N ARG A 163 6.89 2.09 14.91
CA ARG A 163 7.34 3.47 15.09
C ARG A 163 8.87 3.59 15.02
N LEU A 164 9.62 2.62 15.58
CA LEU A 164 11.08 2.58 15.47
C LEU A 164 11.54 2.27 14.04
N HIS A 165 10.82 1.44 13.27
CA HIS A 165 11.07 1.24 11.85
C HIS A 165 10.89 2.54 11.05
N ILE A 166 9.86 3.32 11.36
CA ILE A 166 9.65 4.63 10.74
C ILE A 166 10.80 5.57 11.12
N ALA A 167 11.16 5.67 12.42
CA ALA A 167 12.29 6.49 12.87
C ALA A 167 13.60 6.13 12.15
N LYS A 168 13.88 4.82 11.99
CA LYS A 168 15.01 4.33 11.20
C LYS A 168 14.97 4.82 9.76
N GLY A 169 13.81 4.75 9.10
CA GLY A 169 13.63 5.21 7.72
C GLY A 169 13.75 6.73 7.56
N LEU A 170 13.66 7.49 8.65
CA LEU A 170 13.77 8.96 8.66
C LEU A 170 15.15 9.47 9.10
N ILE A 171 16.05 8.61 9.56
CA ILE A 171 17.30 9.01 10.23
C ILE A 171 18.26 9.81 9.34
N ASN A 172 18.25 9.57 8.03
CA ASN A 172 19.03 10.29 7.04
C ASN A 172 18.30 11.50 6.42
N ASP A 173 17.13 11.87 6.97
CA ASP A 173 16.26 12.96 6.48
C ASP A 173 15.92 12.85 4.98
N PRO A 174 15.33 11.74 4.55
CA PRO A 174 15.10 11.46 3.13
C PRO A 174 14.10 12.42 2.50
N GLU A 175 14.28 12.69 1.19
CA GLU A 175 13.32 13.43 0.37
C GLU A 175 12.14 12.54 -0.05
N VAL A 176 12.42 11.25 -0.32
CA VAL A 176 11.45 10.25 -0.74
C VAL A 176 11.42 9.09 0.26
N ILE A 177 10.23 8.70 0.70
CA ILE A 177 10.03 7.62 1.65
C ILE A 177 9.25 6.51 0.97
N PHE A 178 9.81 5.30 0.99
CA PHE A 178 9.13 4.08 0.54
C PHE A 178 8.60 3.33 1.75
N MET A 179 7.30 2.97 1.72
CA MET A 179 6.61 2.24 2.78
C MET A 179 5.96 0.98 2.21
N ASP A 180 6.46 -0.19 2.63
CA ASP A 180 5.87 -1.47 2.20
C ASP A 180 4.97 -2.01 3.31
N GLU A 181 3.65 -1.88 3.11
CA GLU A 181 2.60 -2.32 4.03
C GLU A 181 2.80 -1.81 5.49
N PRO A 182 2.86 -0.48 5.72
CA PRO A 182 3.33 0.10 6.98
C PRO A 182 2.46 -0.21 8.22
N THR A 183 1.22 -0.65 8.04
CA THR A 183 0.26 -0.92 9.13
C THR A 183 -0.04 -2.41 9.31
N ILE A 184 0.60 -3.27 8.51
CA ILE A 184 0.34 -4.72 8.57
C ILE A 184 0.58 -5.30 9.97
N GLY A 185 -0.42 -6.03 10.50
CA GLY A 185 -0.32 -6.70 11.79
C GLY A 185 -0.34 -5.79 13.02
N LEU A 186 -0.64 -4.50 12.85
CA LEU A 186 -0.87 -3.57 13.93
C LEU A 186 -2.32 -3.65 14.43
N ASP A 187 -2.51 -3.35 15.72
CA ASP A 187 -3.84 -3.11 16.25
C ASP A 187 -4.48 -1.83 15.69
N PRO A 188 -5.81 -1.62 15.84
CA PRO A 188 -6.49 -0.47 15.25
C PRO A 188 -5.94 0.89 15.70
N GLN A 189 -5.50 1.02 16.98
CA GLN A 189 -4.96 2.27 17.49
C GLN A 189 -3.57 2.55 16.90
N ALA A 190 -2.66 1.57 16.91
CA ALA A 190 -1.33 1.70 16.33
C ALA A 190 -1.39 1.96 14.81
N SER A 191 -2.36 1.36 14.11
CA SER A 191 -2.61 1.63 12.69
C SER A 191 -3.05 3.08 12.45
N ARG A 192 -3.97 3.61 13.30
CA ARG A 192 -4.41 5.01 13.23
C ARG A 192 -3.25 5.98 13.48
N ASP A 193 -2.45 5.72 14.52
CA ASP A 193 -1.28 6.54 14.85
C ASP A 193 -0.25 6.54 13.71
N THR A 194 -0.02 5.39 13.08
CA THR A 194 0.85 5.27 11.91
C THR A 194 0.33 6.08 10.73
N ARG A 195 -0.98 6.04 10.44
CA ARG A 195 -1.57 6.86 9.37
C ARG A 195 -1.46 8.36 9.65
N ASN A 196 -1.67 8.79 10.90
CA ASN A 196 -1.49 10.18 11.29
C ASN A 196 -0.04 10.64 11.07
N LEU A 197 0.93 9.83 11.48
CA LEU A 197 2.35 10.11 11.25
C LEU A 197 2.69 10.20 9.75
N ILE A 198 2.10 9.36 8.90
CA ILE A 198 2.25 9.43 7.43
C ILE A 198 1.72 10.78 6.91
N LYS A 199 0.55 11.24 7.38
CA LYS A 199 -0.02 12.54 7.01
C LYS A 199 0.88 13.71 7.45
N GLU A 200 1.48 13.63 8.64
CA GLU A 200 2.43 14.64 9.12
C GLU A 200 3.71 14.68 8.28
N LEU A 201 4.23 13.52 7.86
CA LEU A 201 5.39 13.44 6.98
C LEU A 201 5.09 14.09 5.62
N LEU A 202 3.93 13.80 5.04
CA LEU A 202 3.47 14.41 3.79
C LEU A 202 3.33 15.94 3.95
N ALA A 203 2.67 16.39 5.01
CA ALA A 203 2.51 17.83 5.32
C ALA A 203 3.85 18.54 5.55
N SER A 204 4.90 17.81 5.96
CA SER A 204 6.27 18.35 6.07
C SER A 204 7.03 18.40 4.72
N GLY A 205 6.35 18.13 3.60
CA GLY A 205 6.90 18.20 2.25
C GLY A 205 7.64 16.95 1.78
N LYS A 206 7.55 15.82 2.50
CA LYS A 206 8.10 14.54 2.05
C LYS A 206 7.26 13.97 0.92
N THR A 207 7.89 13.25 -0.01
CA THR A 207 7.20 12.44 -1.02
C THR A 207 7.13 11.01 -0.51
N ILE A 208 5.99 10.35 -0.64
CA ILE A 208 5.79 9.01 -0.11
C ILE A 208 5.26 8.09 -1.20
N LEU A 209 5.91 6.94 -1.40
CA LEU A 209 5.36 5.83 -2.16
C LEU A 209 5.04 4.70 -1.19
N MET A 210 3.77 4.33 -1.11
CA MET A 210 3.28 3.34 -0.17
C MET A 210 2.65 2.15 -0.88
N THR A 211 2.88 0.93 -0.40
CA THR A 211 2.08 -0.23 -0.80
C THR A 211 1.10 -0.59 0.30
N THR A 212 -0.08 -1.01 -0.09
CA THR A 212 -1.07 -1.56 0.82
C THR A 212 -1.99 -2.55 0.08
N HIS A 213 -2.62 -3.43 0.82
CA HIS A 213 -3.75 -4.23 0.37
C HIS A 213 -5.06 -3.81 1.08
N TYR A 214 -4.99 -2.79 1.96
CA TYR A 214 -6.14 -2.24 2.65
C TYR A 214 -6.71 -1.06 1.87
N MET A 215 -7.89 -1.23 1.28
CA MET A 215 -8.57 -0.23 0.46
C MET A 215 -8.86 1.05 1.25
N PHE A 216 -9.24 0.89 2.52
CA PHE A 216 -9.49 2.01 3.42
C PHE A 216 -8.27 2.93 3.59
N GLU A 217 -7.07 2.36 3.71
CA GLU A 217 -5.83 3.16 3.82
C GLU A 217 -5.50 3.88 2.53
N ALA A 218 -5.67 3.20 1.41
CA ALA A 218 -5.45 3.81 0.10
C ALA A 218 -6.43 4.98 -0.14
N ASP A 219 -7.69 4.82 0.25
CA ASP A 219 -8.73 5.85 0.13
C ASP A 219 -8.50 7.04 1.07
N GLU A 220 -8.00 6.77 2.30
CA GLU A 220 -7.76 7.80 3.32
C GLU A 220 -6.48 8.62 3.08
N LEU A 221 -5.43 7.99 2.54
CA LEU A 221 -4.09 8.57 2.54
C LEU A 221 -3.57 9.00 1.17
N CYS A 222 -3.92 8.27 0.09
CA CYS A 222 -3.27 8.46 -1.19
C CYS A 222 -3.87 9.62 -1.99
N ASP A 223 -3.01 10.46 -2.54
CA ASP A 223 -3.42 11.47 -3.54
C ASP A 223 -3.76 10.79 -4.87
N ARG A 224 -2.93 9.84 -5.29
CA ARG A 224 -3.12 8.97 -6.44
C ARG A 224 -2.68 7.55 -6.10
N LEU A 225 -3.24 6.59 -6.80
CA LEU A 225 -2.85 5.19 -6.66
C LEU A 225 -2.86 4.42 -7.98
N ALA A 226 -1.98 3.44 -8.07
CA ALA A 226 -1.99 2.42 -9.10
C ALA A 226 -2.56 1.13 -8.52
N VAL A 227 -3.61 0.61 -9.13
CA VAL A 227 -4.14 -0.72 -8.84
C VAL A 227 -3.31 -1.74 -9.62
N ILE A 228 -2.69 -2.67 -8.90
CA ILE A 228 -1.85 -3.71 -9.51
C ILE A 228 -2.49 -5.10 -9.33
N ASN A 229 -2.57 -5.85 -10.43
CA ASN A 229 -3.01 -7.24 -10.43
C ASN A 229 -2.08 -8.08 -11.30
N LYS A 230 -1.66 -9.28 -10.83
CA LYS A 230 -0.79 -10.23 -11.58
C LYS A 230 0.44 -9.54 -12.22
N GLY A 231 1.04 -8.59 -11.53
CA GLY A 231 2.22 -7.85 -11.98
C GLY A 231 1.96 -6.64 -12.88
N LYS A 232 0.72 -6.38 -13.30
CA LYS A 232 0.34 -5.29 -14.22
C LYS A 232 -0.43 -4.19 -13.49
N ILE A 233 -0.25 -2.94 -13.92
CA ILE A 233 -1.13 -1.85 -13.52
C ILE A 233 -2.42 -1.97 -14.34
N VAL A 234 -3.55 -2.19 -13.65
CA VAL A 234 -4.87 -2.31 -14.28
C VAL A 234 -5.64 -0.99 -14.29
N ALA A 235 -5.33 -0.07 -13.38
CA ALA A 235 -5.86 1.29 -13.35
C ALA A 235 -4.93 2.20 -12.55
N MET A 236 -4.95 3.51 -12.84
CA MET A 236 -4.20 4.51 -12.08
C MET A 236 -4.97 5.85 -12.11
N ASP A 237 -5.37 6.32 -10.92
CA ASP A 237 -6.07 7.60 -10.75
C ASP A 237 -6.05 8.00 -9.26
N THR A 238 -6.72 9.10 -8.92
CA THR A 238 -7.08 9.44 -7.54
C THR A 238 -8.07 8.41 -6.98
N PRO A 239 -8.17 8.19 -5.66
CA PRO A 239 -9.20 7.32 -5.08
C PRO A 239 -10.61 7.68 -5.57
N ARG A 240 -10.91 8.99 -5.63
CA ARG A 240 -12.18 9.49 -6.16
C ARG A 240 -12.36 9.17 -7.67
N GLY A 241 -11.30 9.31 -8.47
CA GLY A 241 -11.30 8.97 -9.89
C GLY A 241 -11.63 7.50 -10.11
N LEU A 242 -10.97 6.59 -9.36
CA LEU A 242 -11.24 5.15 -9.44
C LEU A 242 -12.68 4.81 -9.03
N LYS A 243 -13.19 5.38 -7.94
CA LYS A 243 -14.61 5.22 -7.54
C LYS A 243 -15.56 5.73 -8.63
N SER A 244 -15.19 6.79 -9.34
CA SER A 244 -16.02 7.35 -10.42
C SER A 244 -16.09 6.51 -11.69
N LEU A 245 -15.22 5.50 -11.85
CA LEU A 245 -15.34 4.50 -12.93
C LEU A 245 -16.63 3.66 -12.78
N MET A 246 -17.22 3.68 -11.60
CA MET A 246 -18.48 3.00 -11.27
C MET A 246 -19.67 3.98 -11.24
N LYS A 247 -19.61 5.13 -11.91
CA LYS A 247 -20.68 6.15 -11.87
C LYS A 247 -22.05 5.64 -12.28
N ASP A 248 -22.08 4.65 -13.18
CA ASP A 248 -23.31 4.01 -13.64
C ASP A 248 -23.62 2.74 -12.83
N MET A 249 -23.06 2.64 -11.62
CA MET A 249 -23.31 1.52 -10.69
C MET A 249 -23.61 2.05 -9.30
N CYS A 250 -24.67 1.54 -8.71
CA CYS A 250 -25.03 1.77 -7.33
C CYS A 250 -24.71 0.53 -6.51
N VAL A 251 -24.45 0.71 -5.23
CA VAL A 251 -24.30 -0.38 -4.27
C VAL A 251 -25.51 -0.36 -3.34
N VAL A 252 -26.27 -1.44 -3.37
CA VAL A 252 -27.33 -1.69 -2.38
C VAL A 252 -26.71 -2.52 -1.27
N GLU A 253 -26.63 -1.95 -0.08
CA GLU A 253 -26.12 -2.62 1.11
C GLU A 253 -27.31 -3.18 1.90
N VAL A 254 -27.27 -4.48 2.17
CA VAL A 254 -28.28 -5.20 2.94
C VAL A 254 -27.67 -5.71 4.23
N GLU A 255 -28.12 -5.21 5.37
CA GLU A 255 -27.71 -5.68 6.69
C GLU A 255 -28.74 -6.69 7.23
N GLY A 256 -28.26 -7.80 7.79
CA GLY A 256 -29.13 -8.82 8.36
C GLY A 256 -28.43 -9.83 9.26
N PHE A 257 -29.19 -10.73 9.84
CA PHE A 257 -28.72 -11.87 10.62
C PHE A 257 -29.04 -13.19 9.92
N GLY A 258 -28.09 -14.14 9.93
CA GLY A 258 -28.31 -15.48 9.39
C GLY A 258 -28.51 -15.50 7.88
N LEU A 259 -27.99 -14.48 7.15
CA LEU A 259 -27.96 -14.49 5.69
C LEU A 259 -27.01 -15.61 5.23
N THR A 260 -27.49 -16.42 4.29
CA THR A 260 -26.81 -17.63 3.85
C THR A 260 -26.26 -17.49 2.43
N ASP A 261 -25.39 -18.44 2.01
CA ASP A 261 -24.95 -18.52 0.62
C ASP A 261 -26.13 -18.66 -0.36
N LYS A 262 -27.28 -19.21 0.08
CA LYS A 262 -28.49 -19.26 -0.75
C LYS A 262 -29.06 -17.87 -1.02
N ASP A 263 -29.00 -16.96 -0.03
CA ASP A 263 -29.42 -15.57 -0.21
C ASP A 263 -28.53 -14.85 -1.19
N VAL A 264 -27.22 -15.08 -1.11
CA VAL A 264 -26.22 -14.53 -2.04
C VAL A 264 -26.50 -15.01 -3.47
N GLU A 265 -26.72 -16.32 -3.67
CA GLU A 265 -27.01 -16.87 -5.00
C GLU A 265 -28.38 -16.41 -5.52
N ALA A 266 -29.37 -16.26 -4.63
CA ALA A 266 -30.68 -15.72 -5.00
C ALA A 266 -30.59 -14.26 -5.47
N LEU A 267 -29.70 -13.44 -4.86
CA LEU A 267 -29.46 -12.08 -5.29
C LEU A 267 -28.70 -12.02 -6.61
N LYS A 268 -27.68 -12.86 -6.81
CA LYS A 268 -26.94 -12.94 -8.08
C LYS A 268 -27.83 -13.33 -9.27
N ALA A 269 -28.90 -14.09 -9.01
CA ALA A 269 -29.84 -14.50 -10.04
C ALA A 269 -30.81 -13.38 -10.48
N ILE A 270 -30.86 -12.24 -9.82
CA ILE A 270 -31.72 -11.11 -10.20
C ILE A 270 -31.13 -10.41 -11.44
N PRO A 271 -31.88 -10.27 -12.54
CA PRO A 271 -31.45 -9.51 -13.70
C PRO A 271 -31.10 -8.08 -13.32
N GLY A 272 -29.87 -7.60 -13.70
CA GLY A 272 -29.37 -6.27 -13.34
C GLY A 272 -28.45 -6.25 -12.12
N VAL A 273 -28.35 -7.34 -11.35
CA VAL A 273 -27.31 -7.53 -10.35
C VAL A 273 -26.02 -7.99 -11.04
N ARG A 274 -24.92 -7.29 -10.76
CA ARG A 274 -23.60 -7.61 -11.35
C ARG A 274 -22.77 -8.47 -10.41
N THR A 275 -22.60 -8.02 -9.16
CA THR A 275 -21.84 -8.77 -8.14
C THR A 275 -22.54 -8.69 -6.79
N VAL A 276 -22.32 -9.70 -5.97
CA VAL A 276 -22.76 -9.73 -4.58
C VAL A 276 -21.57 -10.16 -3.72
N THR A 277 -21.18 -9.32 -2.78
CA THR A 277 -20.15 -9.64 -1.79
C THR A 277 -20.76 -9.70 -0.40
N ALA A 278 -20.29 -10.65 0.43
CA ALA A 278 -20.74 -10.81 1.80
C ALA A 278 -19.58 -10.51 2.76
N THR A 279 -19.83 -9.68 3.75
CA THR A 279 -18.88 -9.37 4.82
C THR A 279 -19.57 -9.51 6.18
N MET A 280 -18.76 -9.73 7.24
CA MET A 280 -19.26 -9.73 8.62
C MET A 280 -18.88 -8.40 9.28
N ASN A 281 -19.85 -7.75 9.89
CA ASN A 281 -19.64 -6.56 10.71
C ASN A 281 -20.20 -6.82 12.11
N GLU A 282 -19.30 -7.06 13.07
CA GLU A 282 -19.65 -7.55 14.43
C GLU A 282 -20.45 -8.86 14.36
N ALA A 283 -21.73 -8.83 14.77
CA ALA A 283 -22.63 -9.99 14.71
C ALA A 283 -23.56 -9.97 13.50
N LYS A 284 -23.52 -8.92 12.66
CA LYS A 284 -24.38 -8.75 11.49
C LYS A 284 -23.64 -9.15 10.22
N GLN A 285 -24.38 -9.72 9.29
CA GLN A 285 -23.93 -9.93 7.92
C GLN A 285 -24.33 -8.73 7.07
N VAL A 286 -23.43 -8.31 6.21
CA VAL A 286 -23.63 -7.21 5.27
C VAL A 286 -23.41 -7.75 3.86
N LEU A 287 -24.46 -7.74 3.05
CA LEU A 287 -24.37 -8.05 1.62
C LEU A 287 -24.30 -6.74 0.84
N ARG A 288 -23.31 -6.63 -0.03
CA ARG A 288 -23.17 -5.52 -0.95
C ARG A 288 -23.51 -5.99 -2.35
N VAL A 289 -24.57 -5.43 -2.89
CA VAL A 289 -25.15 -5.80 -4.18
C VAL A 289 -24.87 -4.67 -5.17
N GLN A 290 -24.02 -4.92 -6.17
CA GLN A 290 -23.74 -3.95 -7.23
C GLN A 290 -24.81 -4.04 -8.31
N VAL A 291 -25.45 -2.92 -8.60
CA VAL A 291 -26.57 -2.80 -9.54
C VAL A 291 -26.36 -1.57 -10.45
N ALA A 292 -26.97 -1.59 -11.62
CA ALA A 292 -26.90 -0.44 -12.55
C ALA A 292 -27.76 0.74 -12.05
N ASP A 293 -28.95 0.47 -11.50
CA ASP A 293 -29.85 1.46 -10.93
C ASP A 293 -30.43 0.94 -9.62
N ALA A 294 -30.13 1.64 -8.52
CA ALA A 294 -30.63 1.26 -7.21
C ALA A 294 -32.15 1.47 -7.07
N GLY A 295 -32.71 2.49 -7.74
CA GLY A 295 -34.14 2.78 -7.67
C GLY A 295 -34.99 1.64 -8.22
N GLU A 296 -34.58 1.04 -9.33
CA GLU A 296 -35.24 -0.11 -9.94
C GLU A 296 -35.00 -1.41 -9.19
N MET A 297 -33.85 -1.54 -8.49
CA MET A 297 -33.40 -2.80 -7.92
C MET A 297 -33.75 -3.00 -6.44
N LEU A 298 -34.13 -1.94 -5.70
CA LEU A 298 -34.48 -2.05 -4.28
C LEU A 298 -35.63 -3.02 -4.03
N ALA A 299 -36.74 -2.92 -4.80
CA ALA A 299 -37.91 -3.78 -4.64
C ALA A 299 -37.62 -5.26 -4.99
N PRO A 300 -36.94 -5.61 -6.11
CA PRO A 300 -36.52 -6.98 -6.40
C PRO A 300 -35.62 -7.57 -5.32
N ILE A 301 -34.61 -6.78 -4.82
CA ILE A 301 -33.69 -7.23 -3.76
C ILE A 301 -34.46 -7.51 -2.47
N ALA A 302 -35.29 -6.57 -2.01
CA ALA A 302 -36.11 -6.75 -0.81
C ALA A 302 -37.07 -7.94 -0.92
N GLY A 303 -37.68 -8.12 -2.08
CA GLY A 303 -38.58 -9.25 -2.35
C GLY A 303 -37.89 -10.61 -2.26
N ARG A 304 -36.67 -10.73 -2.76
CA ARG A 304 -35.90 -11.98 -2.69
C ARG A 304 -35.48 -12.35 -1.27
N LEU A 305 -35.28 -11.36 -0.42
CA LEU A 305 -34.81 -11.51 0.96
C LEU A 305 -35.99 -11.45 1.97
N SER A 306 -37.21 -11.46 1.52
CA SER A 306 -38.42 -11.34 2.38
C SER A 306 -38.55 -12.43 3.44
N SER A 307 -37.95 -13.61 3.24
CA SER A 307 -37.88 -14.71 4.20
C SER A 307 -36.62 -14.68 5.10
N SER A 308 -35.73 -13.77 4.87
CA SER A 308 -34.44 -13.64 5.59
C SER A 308 -34.56 -12.54 6.63
N ASN A 309 -33.75 -12.62 7.72
CA ASN A 309 -33.76 -11.60 8.78
C ASN A 309 -33.01 -10.33 8.38
N VAL A 310 -33.53 -9.59 7.40
CA VAL A 310 -33.05 -8.32 6.96
C VAL A 310 -33.43 -7.24 7.96
N ILE A 311 -32.43 -6.42 8.38
CA ILE A 311 -32.59 -5.28 9.31
C ILE A 311 -32.72 -3.99 8.54
N ASP A 312 -31.88 -3.82 7.50
CA ASP A 312 -31.79 -2.56 6.79
C ASP A 312 -31.34 -2.79 5.34
N ILE A 313 -31.81 -1.92 4.44
CA ILE A 313 -31.41 -1.88 3.03
C ILE A 313 -31.11 -0.42 2.69
N LYS A 314 -29.88 -0.13 2.31
CA LYS A 314 -29.42 1.23 1.98
C LYS A 314 -28.76 1.29 0.61
N VAL A 315 -28.97 2.40 -0.08
CA VAL A 315 -28.17 2.73 -1.27
C VAL A 315 -26.93 3.48 -0.79
N LYS A 316 -25.76 3.00 -1.19
CA LYS A 316 -24.48 3.65 -0.90
C LYS A 316 -23.72 3.98 -2.16
N GLU A 317 -22.88 5.02 -2.09
CA GLU A 317 -21.88 5.28 -3.12
C GLU A 317 -20.85 4.14 -3.14
N PRO A 318 -20.34 3.77 -4.33
CA PRO A 318 -19.30 2.76 -4.45
C PRO A 318 -18.07 3.14 -3.63
N THR A 319 -17.53 2.17 -2.92
CA THR A 319 -16.26 2.31 -2.19
C THR A 319 -15.07 2.02 -3.11
N LEU A 320 -13.86 2.33 -2.65
CA LEU A 320 -12.65 1.94 -3.36
C LEU A 320 -12.51 0.40 -3.46
N GLU A 321 -13.05 -0.34 -2.49
CA GLU A 321 -13.11 -1.81 -2.53
C GLU A 321 -14.00 -2.32 -3.66
N ASP A 322 -15.17 -1.73 -3.83
CA ASP A 322 -16.08 -2.08 -4.94
C ASP A 322 -15.42 -1.80 -6.29
N ALA A 323 -14.78 -0.63 -6.43
CA ALA A 323 -14.05 -0.25 -7.64
C ALA A 323 -12.88 -1.20 -7.93
N TYR A 324 -12.14 -1.61 -6.89
CA TYR A 324 -11.05 -2.55 -7.00
C TYR A 324 -11.52 -3.93 -7.50
N LEU A 325 -12.56 -4.49 -6.89
CA LEU A 325 -13.13 -5.78 -7.29
C LEU A 325 -13.57 -5.77 -8.75
N TRP A 326 -14.29 -4.71 -9.15
CA TRP A 326 -14.69 -4.54 -10.54
C TRP A 326 -13.51 -4.46 -11.52
N LEU A 327 -12.46 -3.69 -11.16
CA LEU A 327 -11.27 -3.56 -11.99
C LEU A 327 -10.54 -4.90 -12.17
N VAL A 328 -10.46 -5.69 -11.12
CA VAL A 328 -9.78 -7.00 -11.16
C VAL A 328 -10.59 -7.98 -12.01
N GLU A 329 -11.91 -8.10 -11.79
CA GLU A 329 -12.79 -8.98 -12.58
C GLU A 329 -12.77 -8.66 -14.08
N LYS A 330 -12.70 -7.38 -14.44
CA LYS A 330 -12.67 -6.94 -15.84
C LYS A 330 -11.35 -7.27 -16.54
N ASN A 331 -10.26 -7.45 -15.78
CA ASN A 331 -8.91 -7.68 -16.30
C ASN A 331 -8.38 -9.12 -16.07
N ASP A 332 -9.19 -10.01 -15.46
CA ASP A 332 -8.94 -11.44 -15.35
C ASP A 332 -9.43 -12.20 -16.59
#